data_9b8075560543cf0b51706f4eda3eff3b
#
_entry.id   9b8075560543cf0b51706f4eda3eff3b
#
_cell.length_a   1.000
_cell.length_b   1.000
_cell.length_c   1.000
_cell.angle_alpha   90.00
_cell.angle_beta   90.00
_cell.angle_gamma   90.00
#
_symmetry.space_group_name_H-M   'P 1'
#
loop_
_entity.id
_entity.type
_entity.pdbx_description
1 polymer ?
#
loop_
_entity_poly.entity_id
_entity_poly.type
_entity_poly.pdbx_seq_one_letter_code
_entity_poly.pdbx_strand_id
1 'polypeptide(L)'
;NHNFTTASPNLYSDMVGESVAFKKVTNIIERVKDNKATIIITGESGTGKELVARAIHYSGKFSREPFIAVNCGAIPENLQEAELFGYIKGAFTGANENRNGFFQAAKGGTLFLDEIGTASLAVQTKLLRALQEKEITRVGSQKVEKVDIRIIAATNANLKDEIKNGSFREDLYYRLTVVEINVPPLRERKSDISILADKFIRKYGIEFKDRLLRIAPEALQILERYNWPGNIRELENIIQRAVIMSDGIIKVKDLPEALKYQIDFPDNGLRPLYEMEKEYIQRVLVHTKGNKTKAAQILQIDRKTLREKLK
;
A
#
# COMPACT_ATOMS: atom_id res chain seq x y z
N ASN A 1 -9.48 27.71 4.81
CA ASN A 1 -10.67 26.85 5.01
C ASN A 1 -10.35 25.46 4.50
N HIS A 2 -9.81 24.61 5.35
CA HIS A 2 -9.69 23.17 5.05
C HIS A 2 -11.05 22.55 5.45
N ASN A 3 -11.82 22.15 4.46
CA ASN A 3 -13.02 21.36 4.65
C ASN A 3 -12.63 19.99 5.20
N PHE A 4 -12.82 19.78 6.52
CA PHE A 4 -12.79 18.48 7.14
C PHE A 4 -14.02 17.72 6.68
N THR A 5 -13.85 16.81 5.73
CA THR A 5 -14.92 15.92 5.26
C THR A 5 -15.27 14.97 6.41
N THR A 6 -16.45 15.14 6.99
CA THR A 6 -17.07 14.17 7.88
C THR A 6 -17.36 12.91 7.05
N ALA A 7 -16.52 11.89 7.18
CA ALA A 7 -16.66 10.63 6.48
C ALA A 7 -17.89 9.86 7.00
N SER A 8 -18.68 9.35 6.05
CA SER A 8 -19.86 8.51 6.26
C SER A 8 -19.56 7.19 6.99
N PRO A 9 -20.52 6.60 7.72
CA PRO A 9 -20.31 5.50 8.68
C PRO A 9 -20.13 4.09 8.08
N ASN A 10 -19.61 3.93 6.87
CA ASN A 10 -19.54 2.61 6.20
C ASN A 10 -18.11 2.20 5.78
N LEU A 11 -17.10 2.59 6.55
CA LEU A 11 -15.68 2.35 6.16
C LEU A 11 -15.23 0.89 6.25
N TYR A 12 -15.94 0.04 7.00
CA TYR A 12 -15.74 -1.43 6.91
C TYR A 12 -16.12 -1.97 5.53
N SER A 13 -17.08 -1.32 4.83
CA SER A 13 -17.45 -1.69 3.46
C SER A 13 -16.36 -1.37 2.43
N ASP A 14 -15.41 -0.50 2.77
CA ASP A 14 -14.30 -0.15 1.90
C ASP A 14 -13.13 -1.11 2.00
N MET A 15 -12.98 -1.80 3.14
CA MET A 15 -12.03 -2.88 3.31
C MET A 15 -12.62 -4.20 2.81
N VAL A 16 -12.28 -4.57 1.57
CA VAL A 16 -12.78 -5.78 0.92
C VAL A 16 -11.68 -6.83 0.86
N GLY A 17 -12.02 -8.06 1.30
CA GLY A 17 -11.15 -9.22 1.21
C GLY A 17 -11.63 -10.35 2.11
N GLU A 18 -11.47 -11.60 1.64
CA GLU A 18 -11.87 -12.83 2.33
C GLU A 18 -10.70 -13.78 2.53
N SER A 19 -9.53 -13.46 1.98
CA SER A 19 -8.34 -14.29 2.09
C SER A 19 -7.91 -14.48 3.55
N VAL A 20 -7.28 -15.61 3.84
CA VAL A 20 -6.74 -15.91 5.18
C VAL A 20 -5.74 -14.84 5.63
N ALA A 21 -4.91 -14.34 4.69
CA ALA A 21 -3.94 -13.30 4.97
C ALA A 21 -4.62 -11.99 5.38
N PHE A 22 -5.69 -11.59 4.70
CA PHE A 22 -6.44 -10.38 5.02
C PHE A 22 -7.26 -10.52 6.31
N LYS A 23 -7.83 -11.69 6.59
CA LYS A 23 -8.54 -11.98 7.85
C LYS A 23 -7.65 -11.83 9.09
N LYS A 24 -6.34 -12.10 8.97
CA LYS A 24 -5.40 -11.81 10.07
C LYS A 24 -5.34 -10.31 10.39
N VAL A 25 -5.34 -9.45 9.37
CA VAL A 25 -5.34 -7.99 9.53
C VAL A 25 -6.63 -7.54 10.22
N THR A 26 -7.80 -7.96 9.75
CA THR A 26 -9.09 -7.59 10.34
C THR A 26 -9.22 -8.07 11.79
N ASN A 27 -8.71 -9.25 12.12
CA ASN A 27 -8.69 -9.77 13.49
C ASN A 27 -7.84 -8.90 14.45
N ILE A 28 -6.70 -8.36 13.96
CA ILE A 28 -5.90 -7.44 14.77
C ILE A 28 -6.63 -6.11 14.95
N ILE A 29 -7.26 -5.58 13.89
CA ILE A 29 -8.07 -4.36 13.96
C ILE A 29 -9.12 -4.47 15.06
N GLU A 30 -9.88 -5.57 15.10
CA GLU A 30 -10.91 -5.83 16.12
C GLU A 30 -10.35 -5.77 17.55
N ARG A 31 -9.13 -6.27 17.78
CA ARG A 31 -8.49 -6.29 19.11
C ARG A 31 -7.99 -4.91 19.54
N VAL A 32 -7.59 -4.06 18.58
CA VAL A 32 -6.93 -2.79 18.91
C VAL A 32 -7.84 -1.57 18.79
N LYS A 33 -9.01 -1.67 18.14
CA LYS A 33 -9.88 -0.54 17.82
C LYS A 33 -10.26 0.35 19.03
N ASP A 34 -10.37 -0.27 20.21
CA ASP A 34 -10.88 0.40 21.42
C ASP A 34 -9.79 0.87 22.42
N ASN A 35 -8.51 0.71 22.06
CA ASN A 35 -7.42 1.15 22.93
C ASN A 35 -6.57 2.27 22.28
N LYS A 36 -5.75 2.96 23.12
CA LYS A 36 -4.84 4.01 22.66
C LYS A 36 -3.42 3.52 22.41
N ALA A 37 -3.21 2.21 22.27
CA ALA A 37 -1.89 1.68 21.94
C ALA A 37 -1.40 2.29 20.62
N THR A 38 -0.12 2.56 20.55
CA THR A 38 0.51 2.97 19.30
C THR A 38 0.56 1.80 18.34
N ILE A 39 0.20 2.04 17.09
CA ILE A 39 0.12 1.02 16.06
C ILE A 39 1.01 1.44 14.90
N ILE A 40 1.82 0.51 14.43
CA ILE A 40 2.54 0.66 13.17
C ILE A 40 1.93 -0.28 12.12
N ILE A 41 1.64 0.26 10.94
CA ILE A 41 1.11 -0.47 9.80
C ILE A 41 2.21 -0.57 8.76
N THR A 42 2.69 -1.79 8.50
CA THR A 42 3.72 -2.05 7.50
C THR A 42 3.13 -2.69 6.25
N GLY A 43 3.76 -2.51 5.12
CA GLY A 43 3.35 -3.11 3.84
C GLY A 43 3.73 -2.26 2.64
N GLU A 44 3.74 -2.87 1.48
CA GLU A 44 4.11 -2.22 0.23
C GLU A 44 3.22 -1.02 -0.11
N SER A 45 3.70 -0.16 -1.01
CA SER A 45 2.88 0.94 -1.51
C SER A 45 1.62 0.41 -2.21
N GLY A 46 0.48 1.08 -2.03
CA GLY A 46 -0.77 0.69 -2.66
C GLY A 46 -1.51 -0.51 -2.04
N THR A 47 -1.05 -1.06 -0.90
CA THR A 47 -1.72 -2.19 -0.21
C THR A 47 -2.97 -1.79 0.58
N GLY A 48 -3.19 -0.48 0.82
CA GLY A 48 -4.34 0.04 1.55
C GLY A 48 -4.08 0.31 3.04
N LYS A 49 -2.84 0.65 3.44
CA LYS A 49 -2.47 0.99 4.83
C LYS A 49 -3.35 2.08 5.44
N GLU A 50 -3.68 3.12 4.69
CA GLU A 50 -4.59 4.18 5.17
C GLU A 50 -6.01 3.64 5.44
N LEU A 51 -6.54 2.74 4.61
CA LEU A 51 -7.84 2.12 4.85
C LEU A 51 -7.84 1.31 6.16
N VAL A 52 -6.73 0.62 6.47
CA VAL A 52 -6.54 -0.08 7.75
C VAL A 52 -6.56 0.92 8.91
N ALA A 53 -5.83 2.04 8.82
CA ALA A 53 -5.82 3.06 9.85
C ALA A 53 -7.22 3.68 10.09
N ARG A 54 -7.94 3.97 9.01
CA ARG A 54 -9.33 4.45 9.06
C ARG A 54 -10.27 3.41 9.68
N ALA A 55 -10.13 2.15 9.30
CA ALA A 55 -10.93 1.07 9.90
C ALA A 55 -10.70 0.96 11.41
N ILE A 56 -9.45 1.03 11.87
CA ILE A 56 -9.10 1.03 13.30
C ILE A 56 -9.79 2.18 14.05
N HIS A 57 -9.82 3.37 13.46
CA HIS A 57 -10.43 4.55 14.10
C HIS A 57 -11.94 4.45 14.10
N TYR A 58 -12.56 4.26 12.93
CA TYR A 58 -14.00 4.39 12.76
C TYR A 58 -14.80 3.18 13.25
N SER A 59 -14.18 2.02 13.44
CA SER A 59 -14.84 0.84 14.01
C SER A 59 -14.81 0.78 15.53
N GLY A 60 -14.01 1.64 16.19
CA GLY A 60 -13.85 1.67 17.64
C GLY A 60 -14.55 2.86 18.33
N LYS A 61 -14.29 2.96 19.62
CA LYS A 61 -14.85 4.03 20.48
C LYS A 61 -14.42 5.45 20.09
N PHE A 62 -13.36 5.59 19.26
CA PHE A 62 -12.87 6.88 18.78
C PHE A 62 -13.55 7.35 17.49
N SER A 63 -14.55 6.64 16.98
CA SER A 63 -15.20 6.89 15.69
C SER A 63 -15.81 8.28 15.51
N ARG A 64 -16.15 8.96 16.61
CA ARG A 64 -16.71 10.31 16.62
C ARG A 64 -15.65 11.39 16.83
N GLU A 65 -14.43 11.01 17.20
CA GLU A 65 -13.33 11.91 17.46
C GLU A 65 -12.61 12.28 16.16
N PRO A 66 -11.77 13.32 16.14
CA PRO A 66 -11.01 13.70 14.94
C PRO A 66 -10.10 12.57 14.44
N PHE A 67 -10.09 12.35 13.12
CA PHE A 67 -9.09 11.53 12.42
C PHE A 67 -8.29 12.44 11.50
N ILE A 68 -7.06 12.72 11.86
CA ILE A 68 -6.14 13.57 11.09
C ILE A 68 -5.12 12.67 10.41
N ALA A 69 -5.16 12.64 9.08
CA ALA A 69 -4.20 11.89 8.26
C ALA A 69 -3.15 12.84 7.67
N VAL A 70 -1.88 12.48 7.85
CA VAL A 70 -0.74 13.25 7.38
C VAL A 70 0.23 12.31 6.67
N ASN A 71 0.56 12.61 5.41
CA ASN A 71 1.66 11.95 4.72
C ASN A 71 2.95 12.74 4.95
N CYS A 72 3.89 12.15 5.71
CA CYS A 72 5.16 12.79 6.03
C CYS A 72 6.01 13.04 4.78
N GLY A 73 5.96 12.14 3.80
CA GLY A 73 6.70 12.29 2.55
C GLY A 73 6.18 13.41 1.63
N ALA A 74 4.92 13.85 1.83
CA ALA A 74 4.35 14.95 1.06
C ALA A 74 4.71 16.34 1.62
N ILE A 75 5.28 16.41 2.83
CA ILE A 75 5.67 17.67 3.47
C ILE A 75 7.19 17.89 3.26
N PRO A 76 7.62 19.03 2.72
CA PRO A 76 9.03 19.37 2.66
C PRO A 76 9.70 19.26 4.04
N GLU A 77 10.90 18.69 4.11
CA GLU A 77 11.57 18.35 5.35
C GLU A 77 11.69 19.55 6.32
N ASN A 78 12.01 20.73 5.81
CA ASN A 78 12.12 21.98 6.57
C ASN A 78 10.78 22.49 7.12
N LEU A 79 9.65 21.99 6.65
CA LEU A 79 8.31 22.38 7.10
C LEU A 79 7.65 21.30 7.96
N GLN A 80 8.15 20.07 7.96
CA GLN A 80 7.54 18.94 8.68
C GLN A 80 7.32 19.28 10.17
N GLU A 81 8.31 19.85 10.83
CA GLU A 81 8.23 20.18 12.24
C GLU A 81 7.14 21.23 12.54
N ALA A 82 7.07 22.28 11.71
CA ALA A 82 6.10 23.35 11.85
C ALA A 82 4.65 22.87 11.55
N GLU A 83 4.46 22.05 10.53
CA GLU A 83 3.15 21.50 10.19
C GLU A 83 2.66 20.47 11.22
N LEU A 84 3.54 19.63 11.75
CA LEU A 84 3.17 18.62 12.74
C LEU A 84 2.89 19.24 14.12
N PHE A 85 3.81 20.05 14.64
CA PHE A 85 3.76 20.54 16.02
C PHE A 85 3.27 21.98 16.18
N GLY A 86 3.06 22.69 15.05
CA GLY A 86 2.70 24.11 15.05
C GLY A 86 3.89 25.02 15.37
N TYR A 87 3.69 26.32 15.26
CA TYR A 87 4.70 27.34 15.51
C TYR A 87 4.11 28.61 16.12
N ILE A 88 4.98 29.39 16.77
CA ILE A 88 4.62 30.72 17.25
C ILE A 88 5.11 31.79 16.26
N LYS A 89 4.52 32.95 16.32
CA LYS A 89 4.93 34.13 15.56
C LYS A 89 6.44 34.41 15.79
N GLY A 90 7.18 34.59 14.69
CA GLY A 90 8.63 34.85 14.73
C GLY A 90 9.52 33.61 14.84
N ALA A 91 8.97 32.38 14.81
CA ALA A 91 9.73 31.16 14.90
C ALA A 91 10.72 30.93 13.73
N PHE A 92 10.37 31.45 12.56
CA PHE A 92 11.21 31.44 11.35
C PHE A 92 10.80 32.58 10.39
N THR A 93 11.54 32.81 9.33
CA THR A 93 11.22 33.81 8.31
C THR A 93 9.90 33.43 7.62
N GLY A 94 8.88 34.29 7.77
CA GLY A 94 7.53 34.02 7.26
C GLY A 94 6.50 33.56 8.32
N ALA A 95 6.93 33.32 9.57
CA ALA A 95 6.03 33.01 10.67
C ALA A 95 5.33 34.31 11.20
N ASN A 96 4.36 34.81 10.47
CA ASN A 96 3.69 36.10 10.77
C ASN A 96 2.66 35.98 11.90
N GLU A 97 2.17 34.77 12.20
CA GLU A 97 1.15 34.47 13.21
C GLU A 97 1.45 33.14 13.91
N ASN A 98 0.69 32.87 15.00
CA ASN A 98 0.74 31.57 15.66
C ASN A 98 -0.13 30.58 14.85
N ARG A 99 0.41 29.37 14.61
CA ARG A 99 -0.35 28.32 13.93
C ARG A 99 -0.33 27.00 14.70
N ASN A 100 -1.50 26.38 14.80
CA ASN A 100 -1.63 25.03 15.34
C ASN A 100 -1.15 23.99 14.30
N GLY A 101 -0.47 22.97 14.78
CA GLY A 101 -0.07 21.83 13.96
C GLY A 101 -1.08 20.68 13.99
N PHE A 102 -0.76 19.60 13.30
CA PHE A 102 -1.62 18.43 13.22
C PHE A 102 -1.82 17.73 14.58
N PHE A 103 -0.84 17.80 15.49
CA PHE A 103 -0.97 17.27 16.86
C PHE A 103 -2.11 17.96 17.63
N GLN A 104 -2.21 19.28 17.52
CA GLN A 104 -3.30 20.02 18.17
C GLN A 104 -4.65 19.73 17.48
N ALA A 105 -4.67 19.59 16.15
CA ALA A 105 -5.89 19.28 15.38
C ALA A 105 -6.43 17.87 15.70
N ALA A 106 -5.55 16.92 16.05
CA ALA A 106 -5.92 15.55 16.38
C ALA A 106 -6.31 15.34 17.86
N LYS A 107 -6.37 16.42 18.67
CA LYS A 107 -6.62 16.33 20.11
C LYS A 107 -7.91 15.55 20.43
N GLY A 108 -7.78 14.55 21.32
CA GLY A 108 -8.86 13.64 21.69
C GLY A 108 -9.07 12.46 20.73
N GLY A 109 -8.59 12.58 19.50
CA GLY A 109 -8.79 11.62 18.40
C GLY A 109 -7.56 10.83 18.01
N THR A 110 -7.39 10.63 16.71
CA THR A 110 -6.31 9.83 16.11
C THR A 110 -5.50 10.67 15.12
N LEU A 111 -4.19 10.64 15.28
CA LEU A 111 -3.23 11.14 14.29
C LEU A 111 -2.65 9.95 13.52
N PHE A 112 -2.91 9.92 12.23
CA PHE A 112 -2.33 8.94 11.31
C PHE A 112 -1.16 9.56 10.56
N LEU A 113 0.03 8.97 10.73
CA LEU A 113 1.29 9.39 10.12
C LEU A 113 1.67 8.39 9.04
N ASP A 114 1.36 8.70 7.78
CA ASP A 114 1.77 7.86 6.65
C ASP A 114 3.21 8.19 6.25
N GLU A 115 3.91 7.19 5.72
CA GLU A 115 5.32 7.26 5.31
C GLU A 115 6.25 7.78 6.43
N ILE A 116 6.06 7.30 7.66
CA ILE A 116 6.82 7.77 8.84
C ILE A 116 8.33 7.60 8.69
N GLY A 117 8.81 6.69 7.84
CA GLY A 117 10.22 6.53 7.52
C GLY A 117 10.86 7.76 6.87
N THR A 118 10.06 8.67 6.29
CA THR A 118 10.54 9.91 5.66
C THR A 118 10.58 11.10 6.63
N ALA A 119 10.22 10.90 7.89
CA ALA A 119 10.24 11.95 8.89
C ALA A 119 11.68 12.34 9.23
N SER A 120 11.98 13.65 9.31
CA SER A 120 13.30 14.15 9.69
C SER A 120 13.68 13.77 11.13
N LEU A 121 14.96 13.67 11.45
CA LEU A 121 15.43 13.34 12.80
C LEU A 121 14.91 14.32 13.85
N ALA A 122 14.70 15.59 13.50
CA ALA A 122 14.11 16.60 14.39
C ALA A 122 12.64 16.23 14.73
N VAL A 123 11.85 15.87 13.73
CA VAL A 123 10.48 15.39 13.89
C VAL A 123 10.45 14.10 14.71
N GLN A 124 11.33 13.15 14.42
CA GLN A 124 11.43 11.89 15.17
C GLN A 124 11.70 12.13 16.65
N THR A 125 12.57 13.08 17.00
CA THR A 125 12.87 13.45 18.39
C THR A 125 11.65 14.02 19.11
N LYS A 126 10.90 14.92 18.47
CA LYS A 126 9.68 15.49 19.06
C LYS A 126 8.55 14.46 19.13
N LEU A 127 8.43 13.59 18.14
CA LEU A 127 7.46 12.49 18.14
C LEU A 127 7.72 11.52 19.31
N LEU A 128 8.97 11.19 19.58
CA LEU A 128 9.34 10.37 20.74
C LEU A 128 8.85 10.97 22.05
N ARG A 129 9.06 12.29 22.27
CA ARG A 129 8.53 12.99 23.45
C ARG A 129 7.01 12.96 23.51
N ALA A 130 6.33 13.20 22.40
CA ALA A 130 4.86 13.13 22.32
C ALA A 130 4.34 11.74 22.70
N LEU A 131 5.05 10.66 22.34
CA LEU A 131 4.69 9.28 22.68
C LEU A 131 4.98 8.92 24.15
N GLN A 132 6.08 9.41 24.70
CA GLN A 132 6.53 9.07 26.06
C GLN A 132 5.87 9.94 27.13
N GLU A 133 5.91 11.26 26.94
CA GLU A 133 5.53 12.27 27.94
C GLU A 133 4.08 12.77 27.73
N LYS A 134 3.49 12.47 26.57
CA LYS A 134 2.19 13.03 26.14
C LYS A 134 2.23 14.55 26.07
N GLU A 135 3.36 15.09 25.67
CA GLU A 135 3.64 16.52 25.62
C GLU A 135 4.31 16.90 24.29
N ILE A 136 3.96 18.09 23.81
CA ILE A 136 4.56 18.68 22.63
C ILE A 136 4.96 20.12 22.89
N THR A 137 5.90 20.64 22.07
CA THR A 137 6.27 22.06 22.04
C THR A 137 6.19 22.60 20.63
N ARG A 138 5.59 23.76 20.44
CA ARG A 138 5.57 24.45 19.13
C ARG A 138 6.96 24.89 18.74
N VAL A 139 7.19 25.02 17.45
CA VAL A 139 8.46 25.61 16.93
C VAL A 139 8.58 27.06 17.43
N GLY A 140 9.76 27.39 17.96
CA GLY A 140 10.05 28.70 18.55
C GLY A 140 9.53 28.92 19.98
N SER A 141 8.80 27.96 20.57
CA SER A 141 8.24 28.07 21.93
C SER A 141 8.97 27.14 22.89
N GLN A 142 9.05 27.57 24.17
CA GLN A 142 9.45 26.72 25.30
C GLN A 142 8.25 26.18 26.08
N LYS A 143 7.03 26.65 25.73
CA LYS A 143 5.80 26.23 26.41
C LYS A 143 5.41 24.83 26.03
N VAL A 144 5.30 23.97 27.04
CA VAL A 144 4.85 22.57 26.89
C VAL A 144 3.32 22.53 26.83
N GLU A 145 2.81 21.77 25.89
CA GLU A 145 1.37 21.52 25.71
C GLU A 145 1.08 20.03 25.88
N LYS A 146 0.16 19.66 26.77
CA LYS A 146 -0.29 18.25 26.92
C LYS A 146 -1.19 17.86 25.74
N VAL A 147 -0.90 16.68 25.19
CA VAL A 147 -1.68 16.10 24.09
C VAL A 147 -2.17 14.70 24.48
N ASP A 148 -3.46 14.48 24.36
CA ASP A 148 -4.08 13.17 24.51
C ASP A 148 -4.60 12.75 23.14
N ILE A 149 -3.78 11.99 22.41
CA ILE A 149 -4.08 11.50 21.07
C ILE A 149 -3.68 10.03 20.93
N ARG A 150 -4.34 9.34 20.02
CA ARG A 150 -3.92 8.03 19.54
C ARG A 150 -3.04 8.21 18.32
N ILE A 151 -1.88 7.52 18.26
CA ILE A 151 -0.98 7.58 17.11
C ILE A 151 -1.03 6.24 16.37
N ILE A 152 -1.27 6.33 15.07
CA ILE A 152 -1.14 5.24 14.11
C ILE A 152 -0.10 5.68 13.08
N ALA A 153 0.98 4.94 12.92
CA ALA A 153 2.01 5.21 11.90
C ALA A 153 1.91 4.18 10.79
N ALA A 154 2.30 4.56 9.56
CA ALA A 154 2.42 3.63 8.45
C ALA A 154 3.73 3.84 7.70
N THR A 155 4.26 2.76 7.12
CA THR A 155 5.47 2.81 6.30
C THR A 155 5.51 1.66 5.30
N ASN A 156 6.14 1.90 4.16
CA ASN A 156 6.56 0.86 3.21
C ASN A 156 8.06 0.55 3.31
N ALA A 157 8.82 1.36 4.07
CA ALA A 157 10.25 1.18 4.27
C ALA A 157 10.53 0.11 5.34
N ASN A 158 11.67 -0.56 5.22
CA ASN A 158 12.20 -1.39 6.28
C ASN A 158 12.89 -0.51 7.33
N LEU A 159 12.17 -0.14 8.39
CA LEU A 159 12.70 0.74 9.43
C LEU A 159 13.95 0.18 10.13
N LYS A 160 14.15 -1.14 10.17
CA LYS A 160 15.38 -1.73 10.73
C LYS A 160 16.62 -1.42 9.89
N ASP A 161 16.46 -1.32 8.59
CA ASP A 161 17.56 -0.92 7.70
C ASP A 161 17.78 0.59 7.77
N GLU A 162 16.70 1.39 7.90
CA GLU A 162 16.81 2.84 8.15
C GLU A 162 17.51 3.15 9.48
N ILE A 163 17.31 2.34 10.53
CA ILE A 163 18.04 2.45 11.81
C ILE A 163 19.53 2.21 11.60
N LYS A 164 19.93 1.16 10.86
CA LYS A 164 21.34 0.88 10.57
C LYS A 164 22.00 2.02 9.78
N ASN A 165 21.24 2.65 8.90
CA ASN A 165 21.72 3.77 8.08
C ASN A 165 21.72 5.11 8.85
N GLY A 166 21.20 5.16 10.08
CA GLY A 166 21.13 6.37 10.90
C GLY A 166 20.03 7.36 10.51
N SER A 167 19.15 7.00 9.55
CA SER A 167 18.02 7.84 9.09
C SER A 167 16.78 7.70 9.96
N PHE A 168 16.68 6.64 10.78
CA PHE A 168 15.59 6.44 11.72
C PHE A 168 16.13 6.08 13.12
N ARG A 169 15.50 6.64 14.16
CA ARG A 169 15.93 6.43 15.56
C ARG A 169 15.39 5.11 16.08
N GLU A 170 16.25 4.32 16.70
CA GLU A 170 15.92 3.04 17.30
C GLU A 170 14.93 3.18 18.49
N ASP A 171 15.10 4.21 19.33
CA ASP A 171 14.21 4.46 20.47
C ASP A 171 12.77 4.79 20.02
N LEU A 172 12.62 5.55 18.96
CA LEU A 172 11.31 5.83 18.36
C LEU A 172 10.68 4.56 17.76
N TYR A 173 11.47 3.72 17.08
CA TYR A 173 10.99 2.46 16.52
C TYR A 173 10.31 1.60 17.59
N TYR A 174 10.96 1.37 18.74
CA TYR A 174 10.36 0.57 19.81
C TYR A 174 9.10 1.20 20.43
N ARG A 175 8.96 2.51 20.40
CA ARG A 175 7.75 3.21 20.88
C ARG A 175 6.61 3.19 19.87
N LEU A 176 6.91 3.12 18.58
CA LEU A 176 5.91 2.98 17.52
C LEU A 176 5.43 1.53 17.38
N THR A 177 6.29 0.54 17.63
CA THR A 177 6.03 -0.88 17.36
C THR A 177 5.41 -1.59 18.58
N VAL A 178 4.45 -0.96 19.26
CA VAL A 178 3.71 -1.63 20.35
C VAL A 178 2.76 -2.69 19.77
N VAL A 179 2.07 -2.35 18.69
CA VAL A 179 1.31 -3.30 17.87
C VAL A 179 1.71 -3.10 16.41
N GLU A 180 2.12 -4.17 15.77
CA GLU A 180 2.45 -4.19 14.35
C GLU A 180 1.35 -4.87 13.54
N ILE A 181 0.91 -4.21 12.45
CA ILE A 181 -0.03 -4.76 11.48
C ILE A 181 0.66 -4.79 10.12
N ASN A 182 1.01 -5.97 9.66
CA ASN A 182 1.55 -6.15 8.31
C ASN A 182 0.39 -6.36 7.33
N VAL A 183 0.24 -5.44 6.37
CA VAL A 183 -0.75 -5.53 5.29
C VAL A 183 -0.15 -6.31 4.13
N PRO A 184 -0.67 -7.52 3.82
CA PRO A 184 -0.10 -8.37 2.80
C PRO A 184 -0.22 -7.73 1.41
N PRO A 185 0.78 -7.89 0.52
CA PRO A 185 0.69 -7.47 -0.86
C PRO A 185 -0.38 -8.28 -1.60
N LEU A 186 -0.90 -7.73 -2.70
CA LEU A 186 -2.04 -8.33 -3.42
C LEU A 186 -1.72 -9.72 -3.99
N ARG A 187 -0.46 -9.98 -4.37
CA ARG A 187 0.01 -11.30 -4.81
C ARG A 187 -0.11 -12.40 -3.75
N GLU A 188 -0.14 -12.07 -2.45
CA GLU A 188 -0.33 -13.02 -1.34
C GLU A 188 -1.81 -13.21 -0.96
N ARG A 189 -2.71 -12.44 -1.59
CA ARG A 189 -4.16 -12.52 -1.40
C ARG A 189 -4.91 -12.54 -2.73
N LYS A 190 -4.45 -13.38 -3.66
CA LYS A 190 -5.01 -13.47 -5.03
C LYS A 190 -6.51 -13.77 -5.07
N SER A 191 -7.02 -14.50 -4.07
CA SER A 191 -8.47 -14.74 -3.92
C SER A 191 -9.30 -13.47 -3.72
N ASP A 192 -8.68 -12.36 -3.29
CA ASP A 192 -9.37 -11.10 -3.09
C ASP A 192 -9.47 -10.27 -4.40
N ILE A 193 -8.70 -10.64 -5.45
CA ILE A 193 -8.63 -9.88 -6.70
C ILE A 193 -9.99 -9.81 -7.39
N SER A 194 -10.71 -10.93 -7.47
CA SER A 194 -12.04 -10.97 -8.10
C SER A 194 -13.04 -10.07 -7.39
N ILE A 195 -13.04 -10.09 -6.05
CA ILE A 195 -13.94 -9.28 -5.22
C ILE A 195 -13.59 -7.79 -5.34
N LEU A 196 -12.29 -7.44 -5.31
CA LEU A 196 -11.82 -6.08 -5.50
C LEU A 196 -12.12 -5.56 -6.90
N ALA A 197 -11.91 -6.38 -7.93
CA ALA A 197 -12.24 -6.03 -9.31
C ALA A 197 -13.74 -5.75 -9.48
N ASP A 198 -14.62 -6.60 -8.93
CA ASP A 198 -16.06 -6.38 -8.98
C ASP A 198 -16.47 -5.08 -8.28
N LYS A 199 -15.89 -4.80 -7.09
CA LYS A 199 -16.12 -3.53 -6.38
C LYS A 199 -15.74 -2.32 -7.24
N PHE A 200 -14.56 -2.33 -7.86
CA PHE A 200 -14.10 -1.20 -8.67
C PHE A 200 -14.89 -1.08 -9.98
N ILE A 201 -15.25 -2.20 -10.62
CA ILE A 201 -16.11 -2.20 -11.82
C ILE A 201 -17.47 -1.58 -11.52
N ARG A 202 -18.08 -1.92 -10.38
CA ARG A 202 -19.35 -1.31 -9.94
C ARG A 202 -19.20 0.17 -9.67
N LYS A 203 -18.17 0.57 -8.91
CA LYS A 203 -17.89 1.97 -8.58
C LYS A 203 -17.77 2.80 -9.87
N TYR A 204 -16.86 2.43 -10.74
CA TYR A 204 -16.55 3.21 -11.94
C TYR A 204 -17.56 3.02 -13.06
N GLY A 205 -18.25 1.87 -13.09
CA GLY A 205 -19.37 1.65 -14.03
C GLY A 205 -20.52 2.62 -13.79
N ILE A 206 -20.88 2.85 -12.54
CA ILE A 206 -21.89 3.86 -12.17
C ILE A 206 -21.35 5.26 -12.42
N GLU A 207 -20.10 5.56 -11.98
CA GLU A 207 -19.53 6.90 -12.06
C GLU A 207 -19.33 7.40 -13.51
N PHE A 208 -18.86 6.54 -14.43
CA PHE A 208 -18.47 6.97 -15.78
C PHE A 208 -19.42 6.51 -16.91
N LYS A 209 -20.25 5.51 -16.66
CA LYS A 209 -21.10 4.93 -17.69
C LYS A 209 -22.58 4.88 -17.31
N ASP A 210 -22.92 5.30 -16.10
CA ASP A 210 -24.29 5.24 -15.53
C ASP A 210 -24.91 3.85 -15.65
N ARG A 211 -24.10 2.80 -15.58
CA ARG A 211 -24.53 1.40 -15.67
C ARG A 211 -23.57 0.44 -14.98
N LEU A 212 -24.09 -0.74 -14.63
CA LEU A 212 -23.27 -1.84 -14.13
C LEU A 212 -22.59 -2.57 -15.31
N LEU A 213 -21.28 -2.65 -15.27
CA LEU A 213 -20.48 -3.43 -16.21
C LEU A 213 -20.17 -4.82 -15.64
N ARG A 214 -19.73 -5.72 -16.53
CA ARG A 214 -19.23 -7.04 -16.17
C ARG A 214 -17.83 -7.23 -16.74
N ILE A 215 -17.08 -8.17 -16.18
CA ILE A 215 -15.79 -8.59 -16.70
C ILE A 215 -15.91 -9.99 -17.32
N ALA A 216 -15.30 -10.20 -18.47
CA ALA A 216 -15.22 -11.51 -19.09
C ALA A 216 -14.33 -12.45 -18.27
N PRO A 217 -14.66 -13.76 -18.17
CA PRO A 217 -13.86 -14.72 -17.38
C PRO A 217 -12.38 -14.75 -17.77
N GLU A 218 -12.08 -14.64 -19.06
CA GLU A 218 -10.70 -14.64 -19.58
C GLU A 218 -9.93 -13.40 -19.14
N ALA A 219 -10.59 -12.25 -19.06
CA ALA A 219 -10.01 -11.01 -18.56
C ALA A 219 -9.76 -11.09 -17.05
N LEU A 220 -10.67 -11.68 -16.29
CA LEU A 220 -10.50 -11.89 -14.85
C LEU A 220 -9.31 -12.82 -14.54
N GLN A 221 -9.16 -13.91 -15.29
CA GLN A 221 -8.02 -14.83 -15.15
C GLN A 221 -6.66 -14.13 -15.34
N ILE A 222 -6.60 -13.17 -16.26
CA ILE A 222 -5.38 -12.36 -16.45
C ILE A 222 -5.09 -11.52 -15.20
N LEU A 223 -6.13 -10.88 -14.63
CA LEU A 223 -5.96 -10.10 -13.40
C LEU A 223 -5.49 -10.97 -12.23
N GLU A 224 -6.01 -12.20 -12.08
CA GLU A 224 -5.65 -13.12 -11.00
C GLU A 224 -4.21 -13.67 -11.12
N ARG A 225 -3.68 -13.77 -12.33
CA ARG A 225 -2.31 -14.24 -12.57
C ARG A 225 -1.26 -13.17 -12.34
N TYR A 226 -1.60 -11.91 -12.50
CA TYR A 226 -0.65 -10.80 -12.39
C TYR A 226 -0.13 -10.62 -10.96
N ASN A 227 1.12 -10.16 -10.81
CA ASN A 227 1.78 -10.03 -9.50
C ASN A 227 1.52 -8.72 -8.77
N TRP A 228 0.93 -7.74 -9.45
CA TRP A 228 0.48 -6.47 -8.87
C TRP A 228 1.57 -5.72 -8.09
N PRO A 229 2.67 -5.29 -8.71
CA PRO A 229 3.72 -4.55 -8.02
C PRO A 229 3.21 -3.24 -7.38
N GLY A 230 2.19 -2.60 -7.96
CA GLY A 230 1.50 -1.44 -7.39
C GLY A 230 0.28 -1.79 -6.54
N ASN A 231 0.07 -3.07 -6.23
CA ASN A 231 -0.98 -3.59 -5.35
C ASN A 231 -2.40 -3.13 -5.73
N ILE A 232 -3.24 -2.77 -4.76
CA ILE A 232 -4.63 -2.36 -4.99
C ILE A 232 -4.70 -1.06 -5.79
N ARG A 233 -3.76 -0.13 -5.60
CA ARG A 233 -3.74 1.14 -6.35
C ARG A 233 -3.56 0.89 -7.86
N GLU A 234 -2.71 -0.05 -8.23
CA GLU A 234 -2.52 -0.45 -9.63
C GLU A 234 -3.77 -1.16 -10.18
N LEU A 235 -4.34 -2.11 -9.43
CA LEU A 235 -5.58 -2.80 -9.80
C LEU A 235 -6.72 -1.80 -10.03
N GLU A 236 -6.91 -0.86 -9.10
CA GLU A 236 -7.95 0.17 -9.20
C GLU A 236 -7.78 1.02 -10.47
N ASN A 237 -6.56 1.50 -10.75
CA ASN A 237 -6.27 2.29 -11.94
C ASN A 237 -6.51 1.51 -13.25
N ILE A 238 -6.13 0.23 -13.27
CA ILE A 238 -6.32 -0.63 -14.46
C ILE A 238 -7.81 -0.90 -14.70
N ILE A 239 -8.57 -1.19 -13.64
CA ILE A 239 -10.03 -1.39 -13.75
C ILE A 239 -10.72 -0.10 -14.18
N GLN A 240 -10.35 1.04 -13.60
CA GLN A 240 -10.89 2.34 -13.98
C GLN A 240 -10.70 2.60 -15.48
N ARG A 241 -9.49 2.39 -16.00
CA ARG A 241 -9.19 2.51 -17.43
C ARG A 241 -10.02 1.53 -18.27
N ALA A 242 -10.08 0.26 -17.86
CA ALA A 242 -10.82 -0.76 -18.58
C ALA A 242 -12.32 -0.45 -18.66
N VAL A 243 -12.92 0.09 -17.59
CA VAL A 243 -14.31 0.56 -17.56
C VAL A 243 -14.52 1.68 -18.58
N ILE A 244 -13.64 2.68 -18.62
CA ILE A 244 -13.74 3.81 -19.56
C ILE A 244 -13.67 3.32 -21.01
N MET A 245 -12.76 2.38 -21.30
CA MET A 245 -12.51 1.88 -22.66
C MET A 245 -13.49 0.82 -23.15
N SER A 246 -14.27 0.18 -22.24
CA SER A 246 -15.20 -0.91 -22.60
C SER A 246 -16.60 -0.40 -23.00
N ASP A 247 -17.30 -1.18 -23.85
CA ASP A 247 -18.67 -0.90 -24.29
C ASP A 247 -19.74 -1.71 -23.52
N GLY A 248 -19.42 -2.24 -22.33
CA GLY A 248 -20.40 -2.97 -21.47
C GLY A 248 -19.82 -4.18 -20.78
N ILE A 249 -18.99 -4.98 -21.46
CA ILE A 249 -18.27 -6.10 -20.89
C ILE A 249 -16.78 -5.82 -21.07
N ILE A 250 -16.03 -5.80 -19.97
CA ILE A 250 -14.57 -5.66 -19.99
C ILE A 250 -13.97 -6.96 -20.54
N LYS A 251 -13.32 -6.88 -21.67
CA LYS A 251 -12.68 -8.00 -22.37
C LYS A 251 -11.16 -7.89 -22.27
N VAL A 252 -10.45 -8.96 -22.66
CA VAL A 252 -8.96 -8.98 -22.68
C VAL A 252 -8.37 -7.82 -23.49
N LYS A 253 -9.02 -7.40 -24.59
CA LYS A 253 -8.56 -6.27 -25.41
C LYS A 253 -8.55 -4.93 -24.65
N ASP A 254 -9.41 -4.78 -23.65
CA ASP A 254 -9.58 -3.53 -22.87
C ASP A 254 -8.54 -3.42 -21.74
N LEU A 255 -7.80 -4.52 -21.44
CA LEU A 255 -6.72 -4.54 -20.48
C LEU A 255 -5.41 -4.08 -21.12
N PRO A 256 -4.50 -3.44 -20.33
CA PRO A 256 -3.16 -3.07 -20.78
C PRO A 256 -2.36 -4.27 -21.28
N GLU A 257 -1.52 -4.05 -22.29
CA GLU A 257 -0.68 -5.12 -22.85
C GLU A 257 0.29 -5.72 -21.85
N ALA A 258 0.80 -4.91 -20.93
CA ALA A 258 1.69 -5.37 -19.87
C ALA A 258 1.12 -6.52 -19.03
N LEU A 259 -0.20 -6.59 -18.86
CA LEU A 259 -0.84 -7.71 -18.16
C LEU A 259 -0.96 -8.96 -19.04
N LYS A 260 -1.06 -8.78 -20.36
CA LYS A 260 -1.25 -9.88 -21.32
C LYS A 260 0.02 -10.69 -21.54
N TYR A 261 1.17 -10.02 -21.44
CA TYR A 261 2.49 -10.58 -21.74
C TYR A 261 3.35 -10.76 -20.49
N GLN A 262 2.73 -11.08 -19.34
CA GLN A 262 3.53 -11.48 -18.20
C GLN A 262 4.23 -12.80 -18.53
N ILE A 263 5.50 -12.69 -18.90
CA ILE A 263 6.40 -13.83 -18.82
C ILE A 263 6.57 -14.05 -17.32
N ASP A 264 6.04 -15.17 -16.79
CA ASP A 264 6.37 -15.63 -15.45
C ASP A 264 7.89 -15.89 -15.44
N PHE A 265 8.65 -14.88 -15.05
CA PHE A 265 10.00 -15.13 -14.57
C PHE A 265 9.83 -15.71 -13.16
N PRO A 266 10.09 -17.02 -12.97
CA PRO A 266 10.16 -17.54 -11.61
C PRO A 266 11.18 -16.72 -10.83
N ASP A 267 10.91 -16.46 -9.58
CA ASP A 267 11.59 -15.53 -8.65
C ASP A 267 13.10 -15.85 -8.39
N ASN A 268 13.69 -16.68 -9.21
CA ASN A 268 15.08 -17.13 -9.14
C ASN A 268 15.98 -16.37 -10.12
N GLY A 269 15.99 -15.04 -10.04
CA GLY A 269 17.03 -14.23 -10.66
C GLY A 269 17.14 -14.36 -12.20
N LEU A 270 17.78 -13.41 -12.83
CA LEU A 270 18.14 -13.47 -14.24
C LEU A 270 18.99 -14.73 -14.49
N ARG A 271 18.44 -15.69 -15.23
CA ARG A 271 19.16 -16.92 -15.62
C ARG A 271 19.88 -16.72 -16.95
N PRO A 272 21.02 -17.35 -17.16
CA PRO A 272 21.68 -17.37 -18.45
C PRO A 272 20.75 -17.82 -19.57
N LEU A 273 20.84 -17.21 -20.74
CA LEU A 273 19.98 -17.53 -21.89
C LEU A 273 19.98 -19.03 -22.25
N TYR A 274 21.13 -19.68 -22.13
CA TYR A 274 21.27 -21.10 -22.45
C TYR A 274 20.43 -22.01 -21.52
N GLU A 275 20.21 -21.62 -20.26
CA GLU A 275 19.36 -22.37 -19.31
C GLU A 275 17.89 -22.25 -19.68
N MET A 276 17.44 -21.06 -20.03
CA MET A 276 16.07 -20.81 -20.49
C MET A 276 15.79 -21.55 -21.80
N GLU A 277 16.74 -21.51 -22.72
CA GLU A 277 16.65 -22.21 -23.99
C GLU A 277 16.58 -23.73 -23.79
N LYS A 278 17.41 -24.28 -22.92
CA LYS A 278 17.41 -25.71 -22.58
C LYS A 278 16.08 -26.15 -21.97
N GLU A 279 15.53 -25.36 -21.05
CA GLU A 279 14.24 -25.65 -20.44
C GLU A 279 13.12 -25.62 -21.48
N TYR A 280 13.10 -24.61 -22.36
CA TYR A 280 12.09 -24.51 -23.42
C TYR A 280 12.18 -25.69 -24.40
N ILE A 281 13.38 -26.09 -24.79
CA ILE A 281 13.61 -27.29 -25.64
C ILE A 281 13.07 -28.54 -24.96
N GLN A 282 13.30 -28.73 -23.66
CA GLN A 282 12.78 -29.86 -22.89
C GLN A 282 11.24 -29.86 -22.85
N ARG A 283 10.60 -28.74 -22.63
CA ARG A 283 9.13 -28.61 -22.65
C ARG A 283 8.55 -29.01 -24.01
N VAL A 284 9.16 -28.54 -25.10
CA VAL A 284 8.73 -28.93 -26.46
C VAL A 284 8.94 -30.42 -26.72
N LEU A 285 10.02 -31.01 -26.24
CA LEU A 285 10.25 -32.45 -26.34
C LEU A 285 9.21 -33.27 -25.58
N VAL A 286 8.86 -32.86 -24.37
CA VAL A 286 7.78 -33.50 -23.59
C VAL A 286 6.43 -33.38 -24.35
N HIS A 287 6.11 -32.20 -24.86
CA HIS A 287 4.89 -31.98 -25.67
C HIS A 287 4.83 -32.86 -26.91
N THR A 288 5.98 -33.06 -27.57
CA THR A 288 6.07 -33.93 -28.78
C THR A 288 6.31 -35.40 -28.44
N LYS A 289 6.18 -35.82 -27.18
CA LYS A 289 6.45 -37.20 -26.68
C LYS A 289 7.80 -37.72 -27.12
N GLY A 290 8.83 -36.90 -27.09
CA GLY A 290 10.20 -37.23 -27.46
C GLY A 290 10.48 -37.23 -28.98
N ASN A 291 9.52 -36.85 -29.82
CA ASN A 291 9.70 -36.82 -31.27
C ASN A 291 10.59 -35.60 -31.67
N LYS A 292 11.88 -35.87 -31.84
CA LYS A 292 12.89 -34.84 -32.16
C LYS A 292 12.64 -34.14 -33.52
N THR A 293 11.97 -34.79 -34.47
CA THR A 293 11.65 -34.19 -35.77
C THR A 293 10.56 -33.14 -35.62
N LYS A 294 9.45 -33.49 -34.90
CA LYS A 294 8.37 -32.55 -34.60
C LYS A 294 8.85 -31.42 -33.68
N ALA A 295 9.70 -31.74 -32.71
CA ALA A 295 10.27 -30.73 -31.82
C ALA A 295 11.13 -29.72 -32.61
N ALA A 296 11.99 -30.16 -33.49
CA ALA A 296 12.80 -29.29 -34.35
C ALA A 296 11.95 -28.39 -35.24
N GLN A 297 10.83 -28.90 -35.79
CA GLN A 297 9.88 -28.08 -36.54
C GLN A 297 9.19 -26.98 -35.70
N ILE A 298 8.73 -27.32 -34.49
CA ILE A 298 8.10 -26.37 -33.58
C ILE A 298 9.10 -25.29 -33.15
N LEU A 299 10.34 -25.66 -32.86
CA LEU A 299 11.42 -24.78 -32.45
C LEU A 299 12.02 -23.96 -33.61
N GLN A 300 11.64 -24.25 -34.86
CA GLN A 300 12.20 -23.68 -36.10
C GLN A 300 13.72 -23.76 -36.18
N ILE A 301 14.31 -24.91 -35.72
CA ILE A 301 15.73 -25.22 -35.80
C ILE A 301 15.92 -26.57 -36.50
N ASP A 302 17.12 -26.81 -37.04
CA ASP A 302 17.42 -28.10 -37.62
C ASP A 302 17.68 -29.19 -36.54
N ARG A 303 17.59 -30.46 -36.94
CA ARG A 303 17.76 -31.61 -36.02
C ARG A 303 19.19 -31.71 -35.45
N LYS A 304 20.18 -31.16 -36.13
CA LYS A 304 21.58 -31.17 -35.68
C LYS A 304 21.73 -30.16 -34.55
N THR A 305 21.26 -28.96 -34.75
CA THR A 305 21.22 -27.88 -33.73
C THR A 305 20.44 -28.32 -32.49
N LEU A 306 19.28 -29.01 -32.67
CA LEU A 306 18.53 -29.54 -31.51
C LEU A 306 19.35 -30.58 -30.73
N ARG A 307 20.13 -31.45 -31.40
CA ARG A 307 21.00 -32.42 -30.72
C ARG A 307 22.15 -31.75 -29.98
N GLU A 308 22.74 -30.71 -30.53
CA GLU A 308 23.83 -29.95 -29.91
C GLU A 308 23.36 -29.23 -28.65
N LYS A 309 22.17 -28.65 -28.70
CA LYS A 309 21.55 -27.94 -27.53
C LYS A 309 21.02 -28.89 -26.44
N LEU A 310 20.94 -30.19 -26.72
CA LEU A 310 20.54 -31.20 -25.72
C LEU A 310 21.74 -31.87 -25.04
N LYS A 311 22.97 -31.57 -25.47
CA LYS A 311 24.20 -32.03 -24.80
C LYS A 311 24.52 -31.06 -23.66
#